data_add352499272acd6b2678b990d8c4f80
#
_entry.id   add352499272acd6b2678b990d8c4f80
#
_cell.length_a   1.000
_cell.length_b   1.000
_cell.length_c   1.000
_cell.angle_alpha   90.00
_cell.angle_beta   90.00
_cell.angle_gamma   90.00
#
_symmetry.space_group_name_H-M   'P 1'
#
loop_
_entity.id
_entity.type
_entity.pdbx_description
1 polymer ?
#
loop_
_entity_poly.entity_id
_entity_poly.type
_entity_poly.pdbx_seq_one_letter_code
_entity_poly.pdbx_strand_id
1 'polypeptide(L)'
;VARIVVLTGAGISAESGVPTFRDADGLWEGHHVEDVATPEAFERDPDTVQRFYDARRAALALVEPNPAHKALAELERAVGDDLLVVTQNIDDLHERAGSTRVIHMHGELLSALCRACRRRTPFSGAMVDHPPCPGCGASDLRPDVVWFGEIPYRMEEILDALGSCEQFVSVGTSGAVYPAAGFVQQARAYGARTLELNLVPSEGSFFFDEARHGPAGELVPAWVAEVLG
;
A
#
# COMPACT_ATOMS: atom_id res chain seq x y z
N VAL A 1 -12.50 -8.71 -15.34
CA VAL A 1 -12.68 -8.90 -13.88
C VAL A 1 -11.49 -9.71 -13.39
N ALA A 2 -10.79 -9.24 -12.37
CA ALA A 2 -9.62 -9.93 -11.83
C ALA A 2 -10.06 -11.23 -11.12
N ARG A 3 -9.38 -12.34 -11.45
CA ARG A 3 -9.63 -13.63 -10.78
C ARG A 3 -8.86 -13.75 -9.47
N ILE A 4 -7.70 -13.07 -9.38
CA ILE A 4 -6.84 -13.04 -8.22
C ILE A 4 -6.71 -11.59 -7.75
N VAL A 5 -7.07 -11.33 -6.50
CA VAL A 5 -6.84 -10.04 -5.85
C VAL A 5 -5.80 -10.23 -4.76
N VAL A 6 -4.72 -9.47 -4.83
CA VAL A 6 -3.64 -9.48 -3.84
C VAL A 6 -3.65 -8.16 -3.06
N LEU A 7 -3.92 -8.23 -1.77
CA LEU A 7 -3.76 -7.09 -0.86
C LEU A 7 -2.36 -7.10 -0.28
N THR A 8 -1.62 -6.00 -0.42
CA THR A 8 -0.28 -5.88 0.18
C THR A 8 -0.23 -4.78 1.24
N GLY A 9 0.55 -4.99 2.28
CA GLY A 9 0.84 -4.02 3.33
C GLY A 9 2.35 -3.85 3.53
N ALA A 10 2.76 -3.09 4.54
CA ALA A 10 4.16 -2.70 4.75
C ALA A 10 5.13 -3.89 4.90
N GLY A 11 4.63 -5.04 5.34
CA GLY A 11 5.43 -6.26 5.48
C GLY A 11 6.05 -6.77 4.18
N ILE A 12 5.41 -6.52 3.00
CA ILE A 12 6.02 -6.92 1.72
C ILE A 12 7.27 -6.11 1.40
N SER A 13 7.33 -4.84 1.84
CA SER A 13 8.44 -3.92 1.58
C SER A 13 9.52 -3.93 2.67
N ALA A 14 9.31 -4.67 3.78
CA ALA A 14 10.24 -4.72 4.90
C ALA A 14 11.64 -5.25 4.50
N GLU A 15 11.68 -6.32 3.69
CA GLU A 15 12.94 -6.90 3.20
C GLU A 15 13.65 -6.00 2.17
N SER A 16 12.98 -5.00 1.63
CA SER A 16 13.59 -3.94 0.81
C SER A 16 14.24 -2.84 1.65
N GLY A 17 14.01 -2.83 2.98
CA GLY A 17 14.50 -1.80 3.88
C GLY A 17 13.53 -0.64 4.10
N VAL A 18 12.27 -0.78 3.66
CA VAL A 18 11.22 0.19 3.99
C VAL A 18 10.68 -0.12 5.39
N PRO A 19 10.73 0.83 6.33
CA PRO A 19 10.22 0.61 7.69
C PRO A 19 8.73 0.23 7.68
N THR A 20 8.37 -0.75 8.50
CA THR A 20 6.97 -1.11 8.68
C THR A 20 6.27 -0.09 9.59
N PHE A 21 4.96 -0.02 9.50
CA PHE A 21 4.11 0.91 10.25
C PHE A 21 4.10 0.66 11.77
N ARG A 22 4.75 -0.41 12.26
CA ARG A 22 4.80 -0.77 13.68
C ARG A 22 6.24 -0.87 14.15
N ASP A 23 6.72 0.19 14.78
CA ASP A 23 7.74 0.04 15.80
C ASP A 23 7.07 -0.50 17.08
N ALA A 24 7.85 -1.19 17.93
CA ALA A 24 7.34 -1.84 19.14
C ALA A 24 6.58 -0.89 20.08
N ASP A 25 6.78 0.42 19.95
CA ASP A 25 6.19 1.47 20.78
C ASP A 25 4.99 2.18 20.10
N GLY A 26 4.44 1.67 18.99
CA GLY A 26 3.33 2.29 18.26
C GLY A 26 3.72 3.57 17.50
N LEU A 27 5.01 3.82 17.35
CA LEU A 27 5.55 4.94 16.60
C LEU A 27 5.77 4.55 15.13
N TRP A 28 5.57 5.48 14.24
CA TRP A 28 6.01 5.38 12.86
C TRP A 28 7.30 6.18 12.67
N GLU A 29 8.43 5.47 12.65
CA GLU A 29 9.77 6.06 12.59
C GLU A 29 9.98 7.22 13.59
N GLY A 30 9.67 6.95 14.85
CA GLY A 30 9.87 7.89 15.94
C GLY A 30 8.80 8.97 16.09
N HIS A 31 7.74 8.97 15.27
CA HIS A 31 6.63 9.90 15.37
C HIS A 31 5.33 9.18 15.75
N HIS A 32 4.51 9.80 16.59
CA HIS A 32 3.13 9.34 16.77
C HIS A 32 2.36 9.54 15.46
N VAL A 33 1.54 8.55 15.10
CA VAL A 33 0.73 8.58 13.87
C VAL A 33 -0.15 9.82 13.81
N GLU A 34 -0.70 10.22 14.94
CA GLU A 34 -1.54 11.40 15.11
C GLU A 34 -0.82 12.72 14.81
N ASP A 35 0.52 12.72 14.83
CA ASP A 35 1.32 13.92 14.56
C ASP A 35 1.76 14.07 13.11
N VAL A 36 1.66 13.00 12.28
CA VAL A 36 2.19 13.01 10.91
C VAL A 36 1.24 12.41 9.87
N ALA A 37 0.18 11.74 10.27
CA ALA A 37 -0.70 11.00 9.34
C ALA A 37 -2.20 11.29 9.59
N THR A 38 -2.54 12.52 9.93
CA THR A 38 -3.92 13.01 10.05
C THR A 38 -4.08 14.39 9.39
N PRO A 39 -5.28 14.74 8.88
CA PRO A 39 -5.56 16.10 8.39
C PRO A 39 -5.31 17.17 9.46
N GLU A 40 -5.66 16.88 10.71
CA GLU A 40 -5.50 17.78 11.85
C GLU A 40 -4.01 18.07 12.14
N ALA A 41 -3.16 17.05 12.02
CA ALA A 41 -1.71 17.24 12.16
C ALA A 41 -1.17 18.18 11.08
N PHE A 42 -1.59 17.99 9.84
CA PHE A 42 -1.17 18.85 8.74
C PHE A 42 -1.67 20.30 8.88
N GLU A 43 -2.87 20.52 9.41
CA GLU A 43 -3.36 21.86 9.67
C GLU A 43 -2.65 22.55 10.86
N ARG A 44 -2.26 21.76 11.87
CA ARG A 44 -1.55 22.25 13.03
C ARG A 44 -0.09 22.61 12.75
N ASP A 45 0.62 21.73 12.01
CA ASP A 45 2.04 21.89 11.68
C ASP A 45 2.36 21.24 10.34
N PRO A 46 2.06 21.93 9.22
CA PRO A 46 2.29 21.40 7.89
C PRO A 46 3.77 21.12 7.61
N ASP A 47 4.67 21.93 8.16
CA ASP A 47 6.11 21.77 7.94
C ASP A 47 6.66 20.49 8.56
N THR A 48 6.22 20.12 9.74
CA THR A 48 6.61 18.85 10.37
C THR A 48 6.09 17.67 9.56
N VAL A 49 4.84 17.71 9.11
CA VAL A 49 4.28 16.65 8.28
C VAL A 49 5.01 16.57 6.92
N GLN A 50 5.28 17.71 6.28
CA GLN A 50 6.01 17.72 5.01
C GLN A 50 7.43 17.18 5.15
N ARG A 51 8.19 17.59 6.17
CA ARG A 51 9.53 17.04 6.46
C ARG A 51 9.51 15.53 6.68
N PHE A 52 8.48 15.04 7.38
CA PHE A 52 8.30 13.61 7.59
C PHE A 52 8.15 12.84 6.28
N TYR A 53 7.33 13.30 5.33
CA TYR A 53 7.16 12.64 4.03
C TYR A 53 8.33 12.92 3.07
N ASP A 54 8.99 14.07 3.16
CA ASP A 54 10.20 14.38 2.39
C ASP A 54 11.36 13.44 2.73
N ALA A 55 11.56 13.14 4.02
CA ALA A 55 12.55 12.16 4.47
C ALA A 55 12.26 10.76 3.89
N ARG A 56 10.98 10.35 3.83
CA ARG A 56 10.57 9.07 3.24
C ARG A 56 10.77 9.02 1.74
N ARG A 57 10.51 10.10 1.01
CA ARG A 57 10.80 10.19 -0.42
C ARG A 57 12.29 10.01 -0.68
N ALA A 58 13.13 10.67 0.13
CA ALA A 58 14.58 10.53 0.01
C ALA A 58 15.04 9.09 0.31
N ALA A 59 14.49 8.45 1.35
CA ALA A 59 14.82 7.06 1.71
C ALA A 59 14.34 6.07 0.65
N LEU A 60 13.14 6.27 0.06
CA LEU A 60 12.58 5.40 -0.97
C LEU A 60 13.48 5.29 -2.21
N ALA A 61 14.20 6.38 -2.55
CA ALA A 61 15.13 6.39 -3.67
C ALA A 61 16.33 5.46 -3.47
N LEU A 62 16.61 4.99 -2.25
CA LEU A 62 17.77 4.17 -1.90
C LEU A 62 17.45 2.67 -1.79
N VAL A 63 16.18 2.28 -1.89
CA VAL A 63 15.74 0.88 -1.75
C VAL A 63 15.32 0.30 -3.10
N GLU A 64 15.33 -1.04 -3.19
CA GLU A 64 14.99 -1.77 -4.40
C GLU A 64 13.87 -2.80 -4.16
N PRO A 65 13.06 -3.13 -5.19
CA PRO A 65 12.08 -4.21 -5.09
C PRO A 65 12.72 -5.54 -4.72
N ASN A 66 12.16 -6.22 -3.74
CA ASN A 66 12.61 -7.54 -3.29
C ASN A 66 11.96 -8.69 -4.09
N PRO A 67 12.30 -9.96 -3.84
CA PRO A 67 11.73 -11.10 -4.56
C PRO A 67 10.21 -11.19 -4.54
N ALA A 68 9.52 -10.73 -3.47
CA ALA A 68 8.06 -10.76 -3.42
C ALA A 68 7.43 -9.83 -4.47
N HIS A 69 7.92 -8.60 -4.60
CA HIS A 69 7.46 -7.66 -5.63
C HIS A 69 7.69 -8.22 -7.04
N LYS A 70 8.89 -8.80 -7.29
CA LYS A 70 9.25 -9.38 -8.58
C LYS A 70 8.39 -10.57 -8.94
N ALA A 71 8.06 -11.42 -7.97
CA ALA A 71 7.17 -12.56 -8.18
C ALA A 71 5.73 -12.13 -8.54
N LEU A 72 5.19 -11.09 -7.89
CA LEU A 72 3.87 -10.55 -8.27
C LEU A 72 3.89 -9.98 -9.71
N ALA A 73 4.94 -9.27 -10.10
CA ALA A 73 5.09 -8.79 -11.47
C ALA A 73 5.25 -9.93 -12.49
N GLU A 74 5.88 -11.05 -12.11
CA GLU A 74 5.96 -12.27 -12.91
C GLU A 74 4.58 -12.91 -13.09
N LEU A 75 3.82 -13.03 -11.99
CA LEU A 75 2.46 -13.53 -12.02
C LEU A 75 1.57 -12.66 -12.93
N GLU A 76 1.64 -11.33 -12.81
CA GLU A 76 0.88 -10.42 -13.67
C GLU A 76 1.21 -10.64 -15.17
N ARG A 77 2.49 -10.80 -15.51
CA ARG A 77 2.89 -11.08 -16.90
C ARG A 77 2.32 -12.39 -17.43
N ALA A 78 2.16 -13.39 -16.56
CA ALA A 78 1.63 -14.69 -16.95
C ALA A 78 0.10 -14.72 -17.08
N VAL A 79 -0.62 -14.08 -16.16
CA VAL A 79 -2.09 -14.15 -16.11
C VAL A 79 -2.78 -12.87 -16.63
N GLY A 80 -2.03 -11.81 -16.88
CA GLY A 80 -2.55 -10.54 -17.43
C GLY A 80 -3.61 -9.91 -16.55
N ASP A 81 -4.76 -9.62 -17.15
CA ASP A 81 -5.89 -8.95 -16.49
C ASP A 81 -6.53 -9.75 -15.35
N ASP A 82 -6.17 -11.01 -15.17
CA ASP A 82 -6.68 -11.84 -14.07
C ASP A 82 -6.05 -11.50 -12.71
N LEU A 83 -4.95 -10.74 -12.65
CA LEU A 83 -4.35 -10.25 -11.42
C LEU A 83 -4.67 -8.78 -11.17
N LEU A 84 -5.05 -8.45 -9.95
CA LEU A 84 -5.11 -7.08 -9.43
C LEU A 84 -4.34 -7.01 -8.10
N VAL A 85 -3.37 -6.11 -8.02
CA VAL A 85 -2.69 -5.75 -6.76
C VAL A 85 -3.38 -4.54 -6.15
N VAL A 86 -3.83 -4.67 -4.91
CA VAL A 86 -4.32 -3.56 -4.07
C VAL A 86 -3.29 -3.34 -2.98
N THR A 87 -2.65 -2.19 -2.95
CA THR A 87 -1.62 -1.92 -1.93
C THR A 87 -2.06 -0.85 -0.95
N GLN A 88 -1.78 -1.10 0.32
CA GLN A 88 -1.85 -0.11 1.39
C GLN A 88 -0.58 0.75 1.45
N ASN A 89 0.48 0.29 0.76
CA ASN A 89 1.75 0.98 0.74
C ASN A 89 1.70 2.21 -0.17
N ILE A 90 2.51 3.19 0.20
CA ILE A 90 2.68 4.43 -0.56
C ILE A 90 3.99 4.45 -1.36
N ASP A 91 4.82 3.39 -1.24
CA ASP A 91 6.03 3.20 -2.05
C ASP A 91 5.69 2.77 -3.49
N ASP A 92 6.65 2.88 -4.41
CA ASP A 92 6.54 2.52 -5.82
C ASP A 92 7.22 1.18 -6.17
N LEU A 93 7.43 0.31 -5.18
CA LEU A 93 8.21 -0.92 -5.36
C LEU A 93 7.50 -1.95 -6.25
N HIS A 94 6.18 -1.97 -6.29
CA HIS A 94 5.41 -2.80 -7.22
C HIS A 94 5.67 -2.40 -8.67
N GLU A 95 5.57 -1.11 -8.99
CA GLU A 95 5.80 -0.56 -10.32
C GLU A 95 7.26 -0.74 -10.75
N ARG A 96 8.20 -0.49 -9.84
CA ARG A 96 9.63 -0.70 -10.10
C ARG A 96 9.99 -2.17 -10.32
N ALA A 97 9.21 -3.10 -9.77
CA ALA A 97 9.34 -4.54 -10.07
C ALA A 97 8.73 -4.92 -11.43
N GLY A 98 7.88 -4.06 -12.00
CA GLY A 98 7.23 -4.26 -13.29
C GLY A 98 5.74 -4.54 -13.24
N SER A 99 5.09 -4.43 -12.08
CA SER A 99 3.62 -4.49 -11.97
C SER A 99 2.99 -3.24 -12.58
N THR A 100 1.88 -3.41 -13.29
CA THR A 100 1.16 -2.33 -13.98
C THR A 100 -0.29 -2.17 -13.49
N ARG A 101 -0.86 -3.22 -12.90
CA ARG A 101 -2.22 -3.24 -12.38
C ARG A 101 -2.22 -3.14 -10.86
N VAL A 102 -1.82 -1.96 -10.37
CA VAL A 102 -1.72 -1.65 -8.94
C VAL A 102 -2.73 -0.57 -8.57
N ILE A 103 -3.46 -0.78 -7.48
CA ILE A 103 -4.29 0.25 -6.84
C ILE A 103 -3.62 0.67 -5.53
N HIS A 104 -3.12 1.89 -5.48
CA HIS A 104 -2.64 2.53 -4.26
C HIS A 104 -3.81 3.08 -3.44
N MET A 105 -4.42 2.23 -2.61
CA MET A 105 -5.61 2.64 -1.85
C MET A 105 -5.32 3.73 -0.81
N HIS A 106 -4.09 3.84 -0.35
CA HIS A 106 -3.67 4.89 0.59
C HIS A 106 -2.84 6.00 -0.06
N GLY A 107 -2.86 6.10 -1.39
CA GLY A 107 -2.12 7.12 -2.13
C GLY A 107 -0.66 6.74 -2.40
N GLU A 108 0.13 7.72 -2.85
CA GLU A 108 1.47 7.50 -3.38
C GLU A 108 2.45 8.55 -2.84
N LEU A 109 3.58 8.10 -2.33
CA LEU A 109 4.62 8.97 -1.77
C LEU A 109 5.25 9.89 -2.84
N LEU A 110 5.32 9.40 -4.10
CA LEU A 110 5.84 10.15 -5.25
C LEU A 110 4.76 10.95 -5.98
N SER A 111 3.69 11.31 -5.29
CA SER A 111 2.61 12.17 -5.76
C SER A 111 2.34 13.31 -4.78
N ALA A 112 1.91 14.45 -5.31
CA ALA A 112 1.44 15.61 -4.57
C ALA A 112 -0.03 15.89 -4.88
N LEU A 113 -0.81 16.19 -3.85
CA LEU A 113 -2.19 16.66 -3.96
C LEU A 113 -2.24 18.17 -3.67
N CYS A 114 -2.70 18.95 -4.63
CA CYS A 114 -2.97 20.38 -4.40
C CYS A 114 -4.31 20.54 -3.67
N ARG A 115 -4.32 21.17 -2.50
CA ARG A 115 -5.54 21.42 -1.73
C ARG A 115 -6.45 22.47 -2.42
N ALA A 116 -5.84 23.45 -3.10
CA ALA A 116 -6.58 24.51 -3.77
C ALA A 116 -7.34 24.05 -5.03
N CYS A 117 -6.70 23.29 -5.93
CA CYS A 117 -7.32 22.86 -7.20
C CYS A 117 -7.63 21.38 -7.29
N ARG A 118 -7.32 20.59 -6.25
CA ARG A 118 -7.54 19.15 -6.14
C ARG A 118 -6.78 18.30 -7.17
N ARG A 119 -5.82 18.90 -7.89
CA ARG A 119 -4.99 18.18 -8.86
C ARG A 119 -3.96 17.31 -8.13
N ARG A 120 -3.83 16.09 -8.60
CA ARG A 120 -2.76 15.15 -8.24
C ARG A 120 -1.67 15.25 -9.32
N THR A 121 -0.41 15.30 -8.91
CA THR A 121 0.73 15.43 -9.84
C THR A 121 1.91 14.61 -9.33
N PRO A 122 2.69 13.95 -10.23
CA PRO A 122 3.95 13.33 -9.83
C PRO A 122 4.84 14.33 -9.12
N PHE A 123 5.47 13.90 -8.03
CA PHE A 123 6.29 14.77 -7.20
C PHE A 123 7.41 13.97 -6.49
N SER A 124 8.64 14.39 -6.69
CA SER A 124 9.84 13.75 -6.08
C SER A 124 10.72 14.71 -5.28
N GLY A 125 10.33 16.00 -5.19
CA GLY A 125 11.08 17.04 -4.49
C GLY A 125 10.76 17.14 -2.99
N ALA A 126 11.22 18.23 -2.38
CA ALA A 126 10.87 18.60 -1.01
C ALA A 126 9.64 19.49 -1.00
N MET A 127 8.60 19.07 -0.25
CA MET A 127 7.37 19.85 -0.08
C MET A 127 7.48 20.90 1.01
N VAL A 128 8.40 20.74 1.95
CA VAL A 128 8.65 21.71 3.01
C VAL A 128 9.08 23.08 2.47
N ASP A 129 9.59 23.14 1.24
CA ASP A 129 9.93 24.39 0.55
C ASP A 129 8.71 25.11 -0.05
N HIS A 130 7.49 24.60 0.19
CA HIS A 130 6.22 25.13 -0.32
C HIS A 130 6.21 25.42 -1.84
N PRO A 131 6.61 24.44 -2.69
CA PRO A 131 6.64 24.65 -4.13
C PRO A 131 5.24 24.97 -4.68
N PRO A 132 5.15 25.78 -5.75
CA PRO A 132 3.88 26.09 -6.37
C PRO A 132 3.30 24.86 -7.09
N CYS A 133 1.99 24.72 -7.03
CA CYS A 133 1.27 23.72 -7.80
C CYS A 133 1.45 23.97 -9.31
N PRO A 134 1.88 22.98 -10.10
CA PRO A 134 2.06 23.17 -11.55
C PRO A 134 0.73 23.40 -12.29
N GLY A 135 -0.39 23.14 -11.64
CA GLY A 135 -1.72 23.33 -12.24
C GLY A 135 -2.37 24.68 -12.00
N CYS A 136 -2.18 25.27 -10.81
CA CYS A 136 -2.86 26.53 -10.45
C CYS A 136 -1.93 27.58 -9.82
N GLY A 137 -0.66 27.26 -9.58
CA GLY A 137 0.32 28.17 -9.01
C GLY A 137 0.23 28.38 -7.49
N ALA A 138 -0.77 27.80 -6.81
CA ALA A 138 -0.89 27.92 -5.36
C ALA A 138 0.20 27.12 -4.65
N SER A 139 0.81 27.69 -3.60
CA SER A 139 1.74 26.99 -2.71
C SER A 139 0.96 26.24 -1.61
N ASP A 140 0.11 25.30 -2.03
CA ASP A 140 -0.79 24.53 -1.16
C ASP A 140 -0.78 23.04 -1.53
N LEU A 141 0.43 22.51 -1.71
CA LEU A 141 0.66 21.07 -1.93
C LEU A 141 0.74 20.33 -0.60
N ARG A 142 0.18 19.13 -0.58
CA ARG A 142 0.39 18.14 0.47
C ARG A 142 0.84 16.81 -0.12
N PRO A 143 1.43 15.90 0.67
CA PRO A 143 1.61 14.50 0.24
C PRO A 143 0.26 13.90 -0.21
N ASP A 144 0.27 13.22 -1.37
CA ASP A 144 -0.90 12.54 -1.90
C ASP A 144 -1.07 11.17 -1.21
N VAL A 145 -1.23 11.22 0.10
CA VAL A 145 -1.37 10.08 0.99
C VAL A 145 -2.71 10.18 1.69
N VAL A 146 -3.43 9.07 1.77
CA VAL A 146 -4.67 8.97 2.55
C VAL A 146 -4.31 8.87 4.03
N TRP A 147 -4.70 9.85 4.80
CA TRP A 147 -4.47 9.89 6.24
C TRP A 147 -5.62 9.25 7.01
N PHE A 148 -5.40 8.96 8.28
CA PHE A 148 -6.45 8.49 9.16
C PHE A 148 -7.61 9.48 9.20
N GLY A 149 -8.85 8.95 9.06
CA GLY A 149 -10.06 9.75 8.92
C GLY A 149 -10.43 10.11 7.48
N GLU A 150 -9.53 9.92 6.51
CA GLU A 150 -9.85 10.13 5.08
C GLU A 150 -10.34 8.82 4.43
N ILE A 151 -11.05 8.96 3.31
CA ILE A 151 -11.56 7.82 2.54
C ILE A 151 -10.46 7.30 1.62
N PRO A 152 -10.13 5.99 1.65
CA PRO A 152 -9.17 5.41 0.72
C PRO A 152 -9.59 5.56 -0.75
N TYR A 153 -8.59 5.60 -1.63
CA TYR A 153 -8.83 5.75 -3.06
C TYR A 153 -9.41 4.49 -3.70
N ARG A 154 -10.21 4.67 -4.74
CA ARG A 154 -10.74 3.60 -5.62
C ARG A 154 -11.49 2.49 -4.89
N MET A 155 -12.15 2.80 -3.78
CA MET A 155 -12.86 1.81 -2.96
C MET A 155 -13.94 1.04 -3.74
N GLU A 156 -14.69 1.71 -4.63
CA GLU A 156 -15.72 1.07 -5.46
C GLU A 156 -15.10 -0.04 -6.33
N GLU A 157 -14.01 0.26 -7.02
CA GLU A 157 -13.30 -0.72 -7.86
C GLU A 157 -12.71 -1.89 -7.06
N ILE A 158 -12.17 -1.59 -5.86
CA ILE A 158 -11.68 -2.63 -4.95
C ILE A 158 -12.81 -3.55 -4.52
N LEU A 159 -13.94 -2.99 -4.12
CA LEU A 159 -15.11 -3.75 -3.67
C LEU A 159 -15.70 -4.63 -4.81
N ASP A 160 -15.75 -4.11 -6.03
CA ASP A 160 -16.18 -4.86 -7.21
C ASP A 160 -15.23 -6.03 -7.51
N ALA A 161 -13.91 -5.81 -7.39
CA ALA A 161 -12.92 -6.86 -7.56
C ALA A 161 -13.02 -7.94 -6.48
N LEU A 162 -13.20 -7.56 -5.21
CA LEU A 162 -13.42 -8.52 -4.11
C LEU A 162 -14.71 -9.32 -4.27
N GLY A 163 -15.76 -8.70 -4.84
CA GLY A 163 -17.05 -9.35 -5.09
C GLY A 163 -17.03 -10.38 -6.23
N SER A 164 -15.95 -10.43 -7.00
CA SER A 164 -15.88 -11.26 -8.21
C SER A 164 -14.62 -12.11 -8.34
N CYS A 165 -13.63 -11.95 -7.45
CA CYS A 165 -12.41 -12.76 -7.49
C CYS A 165 -12.65 -14.21 -7.05
N GLU A 166 -11.85 -15.12 -7.58
CA GLU A 166 -11.82 -16.54 -7.19
C GLU A 166 -10.86 -16.77 -6.01
N GLN A 167 -9.82 -15.93 -5.92
CA GLN A 167 -8.83 -16.00 -4.88
C GLN A 167 -8.48 -14.60 -4.34
N PHE A 168 -8.46 -14.47 -3.03
CA PHE A 168 -7.95 -13.29 -2.31
C PHE A 168 -6.72 -13.68 -1.51
N VAL A 169 -5.62 -12.95 -1.70
CA VAL A 169 -4.34 -13.18 -1.01
C VAL A 169 -3.93 -11.93 -0.27
N SER A 170 -3.63 -12.05 1.01
CA SER A 170 -3.13 -10.95 1.84
C SER A 170 -1.65 -11.15 2.13
N VAL A 171 -0.81 -10.15 1.84
CA VAL A 171 0.65 -10.24 2.00
C VAL A 171 1.16 -9.11 2.87
N GLY A 172 1.81 -9.46 3.98
CA GLY A 172 2.52 -8.48 4.81
C GLY A 172 1.64 -7.42 5.44
N THR A 173 0.39 -7.74 5.79
CA THR A 173 -0.51 -6.80 6.45
C THR A 173 -0.71 -7.13 7.93
N SER A 174 -0.96 -6.10 8.74
CA SER A 174 -1.24 -6.30 10.17
C SER A 174 -2.66 -6.84 10.43
N GLY A 175 -3.58 -6.68 9.48
CA GLY A 175 -5.00 -6.96 9.68
C GLY A 175 -5.72 -6.02 10.64
N ALA A 176 -5.12 -4.88 11.00
CA ALA A 176 -5.65 -3.92 11.98
C ALA A 176 -6.25 -2.65 11.35
N VAL A 177 -5.87 -2.32 10.11
CA VAL A 177 -6.26 -1.05 9.46
C VAL A 177 -7.48 -1.26 8.58
N TYR A 178 -8.59 -0.62 8.95
CA TYR A 178 -9.82 -0.63 8.16
C TYR A 178 -9.83 0.48 7.10
N PRO A 179 -10.47 0.25 5.93
CA PRO A 179 -11.33 -0.89 5.57
C PRO A 179 -10.57 -2.15 5.12
N ALA A 180 -9.26 -2.09 4.84
CA ALA A 180 -8.47 -3.21 4.29
C ALA A 180 -8.53 -4.48 5.15
N ALA A 181 -8.55 -4.36 6.48
CA ALA A 181 -8.68 -5.49 7.41
C ALA A 181 -9.98 -6.30 7.21
N GLY A 182 -11.05 -5.69 6.65
CA GLY A 182 -12.31 -6.35 6.36
C GLY A 182 -12.37 -7.04 4.98
N PHE A 183 -11.38 -6.88 4.11
CA PHE A 183 -11.44 -7.38 2.74
C PHE A 183 -11.47 -8.91 2.66
N VAL A 184 -10.78 -9.61 3.56
CA VAL A 184 -10.83 -11.07 3.65
C VAL A 184 -12.25 -11.58 3.91
N GLN A 185 -12.98 -10.94 4.83
CA GLN A 185 -14.36 -11.33 5.13
C GLN A 185 -15.27 -11.06 3.95
N GLN A 186 -15.07 -9.96 3.26
CA GLN A 186 -15.85 -9.62 2.06
C GLN A 186 -15.58 -10.59 0.92
N ALA A 187 -14.33 -10.84 0.54
CA ALA A 187 -13.98 -11.79 -0.51
C ALA A 187 -14.53 -13.18 -0.21
N ARG A 188 -14.42 -13.64 1.05
CA ARG A 188 -14.95 -14.93 1.50
C ARG A 188 -16.46 -15.00 1.42
N ALA A 189 -17.19 -13.93 1.74
CA ALA A 189 -18.65 -13.88 1.64
C ALA A 189 -19.13 -14.05 0.20
N TYR A 190 -18.32 -13.69 -0.80
CA TYR A 190 -18.57 -13.90 -2.22
C TYR A 190 -17.99 -15.22 -2.78
N GLY A 191 -17.41 -16.05 -1.92
CA GLY A 191 -16.97 -17.39 -2.27
C GLY A 191 -15.52 -17.51 -2.73
N ALA A 192 -14.71 -16.45 -2.62
CA ALA A 192 -13.29 -16.52 -2.91
C ALA A 192 -12.55 -17.42 -1.90
N ARG A 193 -11.56 -18.17 -2.36
CA ARG A 193 -10.57 -18.81 -1.49
C ARG A 193 -9.63 -17.73 -0.94
N THR A 194 -9.27 -17.85 0.34
CA THR A 194 -8.51 -16.81 1.02
C THR A 194 -7.20 -17.35 1.60
N LEU A 195 -6.09 -16.66 1.32
CA LEU A 195 -4.74 -17.02 1.75
C LEU A 195 -4.06 -15.83 2.43
N GLU A 196 -3.48 -16.08 3.60
CA GLU A 196 -2.59 -15.14 4.27
C GLU A 196 -1.12 -15.55 4.06
N LEU A 197 -0.28 -14.63 3.60
CA LEU A 197 1.18 -14.73 3.52
C LEU A 197 1.78 -13.62 4.39
N ASN A 198 2.24 -13.95 5.59
CA ASN A 198 2.70 -12.94 6.54
C ASN A 198 3.84 -13.47 7.41
N LEU A 199 4.64 -12.57 7.98
CA LEU A 199 5.74 -12.99 8.87
C LEU A 199 5.23 -13.70 10.12
N VAL A 200 4.14 -13.20 10.69
CA VAL A 200 3.42 -13.75 11.86
C VAL A 200 1.92 -13.64 11.60
N PRO A 201 1.06 -14.38 12.32
CA PRO A 201 -0.39 -14.23 12.17
C PRO A 201 -0.85 -12.77 12.32
N SER A 202 -1.66 -12.29 11.36
CA SER A 202 -2.32 -10.98 11.47
C SER A 202 -3.45 -11.02 12.50
N GLU A 203 -4.00 -9.84 12.86
CA GLU A 203 -5.17 -9.78 13.75
C GLU A 203 -6.40 -10.48 13.16
N GLY A 204 -6.49 -10.55 11.82
CA GLY A 204 -7.56 -11.22 11.08
C GLY A 204 -7.21 -12.62 10.57
N SER A 205 -6.08 -13.21 10.97
CA SER A 205 -5.57 -14.48 10.44
C SER A 205 -6.60 -15.63 10.48
N PHE A 206 -7.44 -15.67 11.50
CA PHE A 206 -8.48 -16.70 11.66
C PHE A 206 -9.66 -16.60 10.66
N PHE A 207 -9.74 -15.53 9.87
CA PHE A 207 -10.71 -15.42 8.79
C PHE A 207 -10.26 -16.07 7.48
N PHE A 208 -8.97 -16.36 7.34
CA PHE A 208 -8.43 -16.97 6.13
C PHE A 208 -8.65 -18.49 6.11
N ASP A 209 -8.85 -19.04 4.91
CA ASP A 209 -8.95 -20.50 4.72
C ASP A 209 -7.59 -21.16 4.90
N GLU A 210 -6.50 -20.46 4.53
CA GLU A 210 -5.12 -20.90 4.67
C GLU A 210 -4.23 -19.72 5.12
N ALA A 211 -3.26 -19.99 5.97
CA ALA A 211 -2.25 -19.03 6.38
C ALA A 211 -0.85 -19.68 6.35
N ARG A 212 0.11 -18.97 5.78
CA ARG A 212 1.53 -19.36 5.76
C ARG A 212 2.37 -18.26 6.38
N HIS A 213 3.29 -18.61 7.27
CA HIS A 213 4.08 -17.65 8.01
C HIS A 213 5.57 -17.78 7.68
N GLY A 214 6.19 -16.63 7.37
CA GLY A 214 7.59 -16.50 6.98
C GLY A 214 7.86 -15.19 6.23
N PRO A 215 9.10 -14.99 5.76
CA PRO A 215 9.48 -13.82 4.97
C PRO A 215 8.68 -13.73 3.67
N ALA A 216 8.24 -12.52 3.30
CA ALA A 216 7.48 -12.29 2.07
C ALA A 216 8.29 -12.68 0.81
N GLY A 217 9.61 -12.43 0.84
CA GLY A 217 10.52 -12.77 -0.25
C GLY A 217 10.70 -14.28 -0.48
N GLU A 218 10.23 -15.14 0.43
CA GLU A 218 10.19 -16.59 0.28
C GLU A 218 8.77 -17.08 -0.02
N LEU A 219 7.78 -16.60 0.74
CA LEU A 219 6.40 -17.08 0.65
C LEU A 219 5.73 -16.69 -0.67
N VAL A 220 5.91 -15.44 -1.13
CA VAL A 220 5.24 -14.96 -2.35
C VAL A 220 5.79 -15.65 -3.59
N PRO A 221 7.13 -15.78 -3.81
CA PRO A 221 7.64 -16.58 -4.92
C PRO A 221 7.19 -18.03 -4.92
N ALA A 222 7.14 -18.68 -3.74
CA ALA A 222 6.68 -20.06 -3.61
C ALA A 222 5.19 -20.19 -4.03
N TRP A 223 4.33 -19.30 -3.52
CA TRP A 223 2.92 -19.26 -3.90
C TRP A 223 2.73 -18.97 -5.40
N VAL A 224 3.48 -18.03 -5.97
CA VAL A 224 3.41 -17.73 -7.42
C VAL A 224 3.79 -18.95 -8.25
N ALA A 225 4.84 -19.68 -7.86
CA ALA A 225 5.22 -20.91 -8.54
C ALA A 225 4.12 -21.99 -8.50
N GLU A 226 3.38 -22.11 -7.38
CA GLU A 226 2.22 -23.01 -7.27
C GLU A 226 1.06 -22.59 -8.19
N VAL A 227 0.84 -21.28 -8.38
CA VAL A 227 -0.22 -20.77 -9.26
C VAL A 227 0.11 -20.97 -10.73
N LEU A 228 1.38 -20.87 -11.09
CA LEU A 228 1.83 -21.01 -12.48
C LEU A 228 2.06 -22.47 -12.91
N GLY A 229 2.13 -23.43 -11.98
CA GLY A 229 2.21 -24.88 -12.23
C GLY A 229 3.59 -25.34 -12.58
#